data_e1631b3318de4ee98982f6232aec0f63
#
_entry.id   e1631b3318de4ee98982f6232aec0f63
#
_cell.length_a   1.000
_cell.length_b   1.000
_cell.length_c   1.000
_cell.angle_alpha   90.00
_cell.angle_beta   90.00
_cell.angle_gamma   90.00
#
_symmetry.space_group_name_H-M   'P 1'
#
loop_
_entity.id
_entity.type
_entity.pdbx_description
1 polymer ?
#
loop_
_entity_poly.entity_id
_entity_poly.type
_entity_poly.pdbx_seq_one_letter_code
_entity_poly.pdbx_strand_id
1 'polypeptide(L)'
;ACENVFTARSLPIKADLLPAIYLQVPEDRGESAGRFQPQFTRVSTLAIRGKLKAATPMDVELALEGFAEQIELALMTNVRLQEAITQVTELTTSIVVSSDQSDHIGEVRVILGLEYIETYPPPGTPLAEIDATLFSPDNPAFAALRVDFPTD
;
A
#
# COMPACT_ATOMS: atom_id res chain seq x y z
N ALA A 1 6.23 -14.74 16.35
CA ALA A 1 6.14 -13.44 15.66
C ALA A 1 7.42 -12.66 15.91
N CYS A 2 7.96 -11.99 14.89
CA CYS A 2 9.14 -11.15 15.02
C CYS A 2 8.73 -9.84 15.71
N GLU A 3 9.36 -9.51 16.83
CA GLU A 3 9.09 -8.26 17.58
C GLU A 3 9.86 -7.07 16.99
N ASN A 4 10.94 -7.34 16.24
CA ASN A 4 11.81 -6.32 15.67
C ASN A 4 11.37 -5.96 14.25
N VAL A 5 10.35 -5.10 14.14
CA VAL A 5 9.87 -4.56 12.86
C VAL A 5 10.25 -3.09 12.77
N PHE A 6 10.98 -2.73 11.71
CA PHE A 6 11.50 -1.37 11.51
C PHE A 6 11.00 -0.77 10.20
N THR A 7 10.59 0.48 10.25
CA THR A 7 10.28 1.30 9.09
C THR A 7 11.35 2.36 8.92
N ALA A 8 11.76 2.64 7.68
CA ALA A 8 12.67 3.76 7.33
C ALA A 8 13.97 3.82 8.14
N ARG A 9 14.68 2.71 8.28
CA ARG A 9 15.96 2.68 9.02
C ARG A 9 17.17 2.75 8.07
N SER A 10 18.09 3.66 8.33
CA SER A 10 19.33 3.85 7.57
C SER A 10 20.55 3.13 8.15
N LEU A 11 20.48 2.65 9.39
CA LEU A 11 21.61 2.01 10.07
C LEU A 11 21.56 0.47 9.94
N PRO A 12 22.73 -0.20 9.81
CA PRO A 12 22.82 -1.66 9.84
C PRO A 12 22.24 -2.23 11.13
N ILE A 13 21.58 -3.38 11.05
CA ILE A 13 21.13 -4.09 12.26
C ILE A 13 22.32 -4.78 12.92
N LYS A 14 22.34 -4.68 14.23
CA LYS A 14 23.22 -5.50 15.05
C LYS A 14 22.69 -6.93 15.11
N ALA A 15 23.59 -7.90 15.18
CA ALA A 15 23.26 -9.32 15.21
C ALA A 15 22.39 -9.74 16.42
N ASP A 16 22.40 -8.94 17.49
CA ASP A 16 21.59 -9.15 18.69
C ASP A 16 20.10 -8.82 18.51
N LEU A 17 19.75 -8.08 17.44
CA LEU A 17 18.37 -7.73 17.09
C LEU A 17 17.73 -8.69 16.09
N LEU A 18 18.40 -9.75 15.68
CA LEU A 18 17.84 -10.75 14.76
C LEU A 18 16.97 -11.77 15.53
N PRO A 19 15.87 -12.25 14.97
CA PRO A 19 15.32 -11.92 13.65
C PRO A 19 14.71 -10.52 13.58
N ALA A 20 14.78 -9.89 12.40
CA ALA A 20 14.30 -8.53 12.19
C ALA A 20 13.65 -8.35 10.81
N ILE A 21 12.63 -7.52 10.73
CA ILE A 21 11.92 -7.15 9.50
C ILE A 21 12.08 -5.65 9.23
N TYR A 22 12.31 -5.31 7.97
CA TYR A 22 12.35 -3.95 7.46
C TYR A 22 11.28 -3.75 6.43
N LEU A 23 10.58 -2.63 6.54
CA LEU A 23 9.56 -2.20 5.62
C LEU A 23 10.00 -0.91 4.93
N GLN A 24 9.89 -0.86 3.62
CA GLN A 24 10.16 0.33 2.83
C GLN A 24 9.21 0.38 1.63
N VAL A 25 8.78 1.58 1.27
CA VAL A 25 8.08 1.85 0.02
C VAL A 25 9.02 2.67 -0.87
N PRO A 26 9.83 2.01 -1.72
CA PRO A 26 10.82 2.69 -2.55
C PRO A 26 10.23 3.40 -3.75
N GLU A 27 9.07 2.99 -4.21
CA GLU A 27 8.42 3.52 -5.41
C GLU A 27 6.91 3.57 -5.24
N ASP A 28 6.31 4.61 -5.79
CA ASP A 28 4.87 4.79 -5.90
C ASP A 28 4.59 5.43 -7.27
N ARG A 29 3.89 4.70 -8.14
CA ARG A 29 3.56 5.11 -9.50
C ARG A 29 2.06 5.31 -9.63
N GLY A 30 1.66 6.45 -10.23
CA GLY A 30 0.26 6.77 -10.48
C GLY A 30 -0.04 6.98 -11.95
N GLU A 31 -1.14 6.40 -12.43
CA GLU A 31 -1.71 6.64 -13.74
C GLU A 31 -3.01 7.43 -13.61
N SER A 32 -3.14 8.53 -14.39
CA SER A 32 -4.31 9.39 -14.35
C SER A 32 -5.53 8.70 -14.95
N ALA A 33 -6.66 8.73 -14.24
CA ALA A 33 -7.93 8.18 -14.71
C ALA A 33 -8.67 9.11 -15.69
N GLY A 34 -8.25 10.39 -15.83
CA GLY A 34 -8.85 11.33 -16.75
C GLY A 34 -8.66 12.80 -16.42
N ARG A 35 -9.26 13.67 -17.25
CA ARG A 35 -9.02 15.11 -17.23
C ARG A 35 -9.91 15.89 -16.23
N PHE A 36 -11.12 15.40 -15.97
CA PHE A 36 -12.14 16.21 -15.29
C PHE A 36 -12.15 16.06 -13.78
N GLN A 37 -11.68 14.93 -13.26
CA GLN A 37 -11.52 14.70 -11.83
C GLN A 37 -10.13 14.14 -11.58
N PRO A 38 -9.29 14.84 -10.79
CA PRO A 38 -7.95 14.35 -10.50
C PRO A 38 -8.04 13.07 -9.66
N GLN A 39 -8.05 11.95 -10.35
CA GLN A 39 -8.06 10.59 -9.80
C GLN A 39 -6.91 9.82 -10.43
N PHE A 40 -6.23 9.04 -9.60
CA PHE A 40 -5.11 8.21 -10.02
C PHE A 40 -5.32 6.78 -9.56
N THR A 41 -5.08 5.84 -10.45
CA THR A 41 -4.80 4.46 -10.06
C THR A 41 -3.32 4.40 -9.71
N ARG A 42 -2.99 4.11 -8.46
CA ARG A 42 -1.61 4.09 -7.95
C ARG A 42 -1.18 2.66 -7.62
N VAL A 43 0.09 2.39 -7.87
CA VAL A 43 0.75 1.15 -7.47
C VAL A 43 1.96 1.50 -6.62
N SER A 44 1.85 1.23 -5.32
CA SER A 44 2.97 1.37 -4.38
C SER A 44 3.74 0.06 -4.28
N THR A 45 5.05 0.11 -4.45
CA THR A 45 5.92 -1.04 -4.24
C THR A 45 6.30 -1.15 -2.77
N LEU A 46 5.78 -2.15 -2.07
CA LEU A 46 6.19 -2.48 -0.71
C LEU A 46 7.33 -3.48 -0.74
N ALA A 47 8.51 -3.06 -0.29
CA ALA A 47 9.69 -3.91 -0.12
C ALA A 47 9.85 -4.30 1.35
N ILE A 48 9.83 -5.61 1.62
CA ILE A 48 10.01 -6.20 2.94
C ILE A 48 11.31 -6.98 2.93
N ARG A 49 12.17 -6.73 3.91
CA ARG A 49 13.39 -7.50 4.12
C ARG A 49 13.36 -8.14 5.49
N GLY A 50 13.35 -9.46 5.52
CA GLY A 50 13.49 -10.23 6.74
C GLY A 50 14.92 -10.74 6.88
N LYS A 51 15.53 -10.54 8.04
CA LYS A 51 16.87 -11.05 8.34
C LYS A 51 16.82 -11.96 9.55
N LEU A 52 17.53 -13.07 9.46
CA LEU A 52 17.71 -14.02 10.57
C LEU A 52 19.11 -14.66 10.55
N LYS A 53 19.47 -15.33 11.64
CA LYS A 53 20.68 -16.10 11.76
C LYS A 53 20.39 -17.50 12.29
N ALA A 54 21.19 -18.49 11.90
CA ALA A 54 21.16 -19.83 12.45
C ALA A 54 22.57 -20.44 12.50
N ALA A 55 22.67 -21.64 13.07
CA ALA A 55 23.95 -22.30 13.32
C ALA A 55 24.59 -22.87 12.04
N THR A 56 23.78 -23.28 11.05
CA THR A 56 24.26 -23.83 9.79
C THR A 56 23.60 -23.13 8.60
N PRO A 57 24.23 -23.14 7.40
CA PRO A 57 23.62 -22.57 6.19
C PRO A 57 22.27 -23.19 5.85
N MET A 58 22.13 -24.52 6.05
CA MET A 58 20.91 -25.25 5.77
C MET A 58 19.78 -24.85 6.72
N ASP A 59 20.09 -24.64 8.00
CA ASP A 59 19.11 -24.16 8.98
C ASP A 59 18.66 -22.72 8.67
N VAL A 60 19.57 -21.86 8.17
CA VAL A 60 19.24 -20.51 7.72
C VAL A 60 18.27 -20.56 6.55
N GLU A 61 18.53 -21.40 5.54
CA GLU A 61 17.70 -21.51 4.34
C GLU A 61 16.28 -21.98 4.71
N LEU A 62 16.17 -23.07 5.48
CA LEU A 62 14.88 -23.58 5.95
C LEU A 62 14.11 -22.57 6.81
N ALA A 63 14.83 -21.86 7.71
CA ALA A 63 14.22 -20.85 8.54
C ALA A 63 13.74 -19.62 7.72
N LEU A 64 14.46 -19.24 6.65
CA LEU A 64 14.06 -18.17 5.74
C LEU A 64 12.83 -18.53 4.92
N GLU A 65 12.70 -19.77 4.44
CA GLU A 65 11.51 -20.26 3.75
C GLU A 65 10.27 -20.12 4.65
N GLY A 66 10.34 -20.65 5.88
CA GLY A 66 9.25 -20.50 6.84
C GLY A 66 8.97 -19.05 7.25
N PHE A 67 10.00 -18.19 7.24
CA PHE A 67 9.84 -16.76 7.54
C PHE A 67 9.17 -16.01 6.37
N ALA A 68 9.51 -16.36 5.13
CA ALA A 68 8.85 -15.86 3.93
C ALA A 68 7.35 -16.20 3.95
N GLU A 69 7.01 -17.46 4.17
CA GLU A 69 5.62 -17.91 4.26
C GLU A 69 4.82 -17.17 5.34
N GLN A 70 5.40 -16.94 6.51
CA GLN A 70 4.75 -16.17 7.58
C GLN A 70 4.51 -14.71 7.17
N ILE A 71 5.46 -14.07 6.49
CA ILE A 71 5.32 -12.70 5.99
C ILE A 71 4.21 -12.63 4.95
N GLU A 72 4.23 -13.52 3.95
CA GLU A 72 3.23 -13.56 2.89
C GLU A 72 1.83 -13.83 3.45
N LEU A 73 1.70 -14.82 4.33
CA LEU A 73 0.43 -15.13 4.98
C LEU A 73 -0.10 -13.94 5.78
N ALA A 74 0.76 -13.28 6.57
CA ALA A 74 0.36 -12.13 7.39
C ALA A 74 -0.14 -10.95 6.54
N LEU A 75 0.43 -10.73 5.36
CA LEU A 75 0.00 -9.68 4.43
C LEU A 75 -1.30 -10.04 3.71
N MET A 76 -1.37 -11.25 3.15
CA MET A 76 -2.51 -11.68 2.36
C MET A 76 -3.78 -11.89 3.18
N THR A 77 -3.64 -12.21 4.47
CA THR A 77 -4.78 -12.38 5.39
C THR A 77 -5.11 -11.14 6.23
N ASN A 78 -4.34 -10.05 6.07
CA ASN A 78 -4.59 -8.81 6.81
C ASN A 78 -5.80 -8.06 6.24
N VAL A 79 -6.93 -8.12 6.94
CA VAL A 79 -8.19 -7.51 6.50
C VAL A 79 -8.03 -6.00 6.24
N ARG A 80 -7.32 -5.26 7.11
CA ARG A 80 -7.12 -3.81 6.94
C ARG A 80 -6.31 -3.48 5.69
N LEU A 81 -5.29 -4.29 5.37
CA LEU A 81 -4.53 -4.12 4.13
C LEU A 81 -5.42 -4.40 2.92
N GLN A 82 -6.17 -5.51 2.94
CA GLN A 82 -7.04 -5.90 1.84
C GLN A 82 -8.18 -4.89 1.59
N GLU A 83 -8.69 -4.25 2.63
CA GLU A 83 -9.70 -3.18 2.51
C GLU A 83 -9.11 -1.86 1.98
N ALA A 84 -7.82 -1.62 2.17
CA ALA A 84 -7.15 -0.39 1.75
C ALA A 84 -6.64 -0.42 0.30
N ILE A 85 -6.59 -1.59 -0.33
CA ILE A 85 -6.07 -1.79 -1.69
C ILE A 85 -7.16 -2.34 -2.62
N THR A 86 -7.00 -2.09 -3.91
CA THR A 86 -7.84 -2.69 -4.96
C THR A 86 -7.39 -4.10 -5.27
N GLN A 87 -6.07 -4.30 -5.37
CA GLN A 87 -5.46 -5.61 -5.64
C GLN A 87 -3.96 -5.61 -5.33
N VAL A 88 -3.39 -6.81 -5.22
CA VAL A 88 -1.94 -7.04 -5.26
C VAL A 88 -1.56 -7.31 -6.71
N THR A 89 -0.75 -6.45 -7.32
CA THR A 89 -0.37 -6.54 -8.74
C THR A 89 0.88 -7.39 -8.96
N GLU A 90 1.72 -7.51 -7.94
CA GLU A 90 2.99 -8.24 -7.98
C GLU A 90 3.28 -8.85 -6.61
N LEU A 91 3.83 -10.06 -6.61
CA LEU A 91 4.41 -10.71 -5.44
C LEU A 91 5.68 -11.44 -5.88
N THR A 92 6.83 -11.00 -5.38
CA THR A 92 8.11 -11.63 -5.66
C THR A 92 8.85 -11.91 -4.36
N THR A 93 9.24 -13.14 -4.14
CA THR A 93 10.02 -13.57 -2.96
C THR A 93 11.39 -14.07 -3.41
N SER A 94 12.45 -13.60 -2.76
CA SER A 94 13.82 -14.03 -3.00
C SER A 94 14.55 -14.24 -1.68
N ILE A 95 15.39 -15.28 -1.64
CA ILE A 95 16.19 -15.67 -0.47
C ILE A 95 17.66 -15.57 -0.82
N VAL A 96 18.44 -14.96 0.08
CA VAL A 96 19.90 -14.87 -0.04
C VAL A 96 20.53 -15.29 1.27
N VAL A 97 21.41 -16.28 1.22
CA VAL A 97 22.21 -16.71 2.37
C VAL A 97 23.63 -16.19 2.19
N SER A 98 24.13 -15.47 3.19
CA SER A 98 25.50 -14.96 3.23
C SER A 98 26.29 -15.68 4.32
N SER A 99 27.51 -16.10 4.00
CA SER A 99 28.40 -16.80 4.91
C SER A 99 29.56 -15.91 5.40
N ASP A 100 29.26 -14.65 5.69
CA ASP A 100 30.26 -13.75 6.27
C ASP A 100 30.38 -13.97 7.78
N GLN A 101 31.58 -14.44 8.20
CA GLN A 101 32.01 -14.67 9.59
C GLN A 101 31.34 -15.90 10.26
N SER A 102 31.55 -16.06 11.55
CA SER A 102 31.19 -17.22 12.37
C SER A 102 29.69 -17.52 12.47
N ASP A 103 28.82 -16.59 12.09
CA ASP A 103 27.38 -16.74 12.10
C ASP A 103 26.85 -16.74 10.67
N HIS A 104 26.00 -17.74 10.34
CA HIS A 104 25.31 -17.78 9.06
C HIS A 104 24.09 -16.85 9.13
N ILE A 105 24.13 -15.77 8.35
CA ILE A 105 23.06 -14.77 8.26
C ILE A 105 22.38 -14.92 6.91
N GLY A 106 21.05 -14.94 6.92
CA GLY A 106 20.27 -14.93 5.70
C GLY A 106 19.30 -13.74 5.63
N GLU A 107 18.93 -13.38 4.41
CA GLU A 107 17.97 -12.34 4.10
C GLU A 107 16.90 -12.89 3.16
N VAL A 108 15.64 -12.72 3.50
CA VAL A 108 14.50 -12.85 2.60
C VAL A 108 14.03 -11.48 2.16
N ARG A 109 13.72 -11.35 0.89
CA ARG A 109 13.08 -10.16 0.32
C ARG A 109 11.74 -10.54 -0.25
N VAL A 110 10.71 -9.83 0.17
CA VAL A 110 9.37 -9.93 -0.38
C VAL A 110 9.01 -8.57 -0.96
N ILE A 111 8.65 -8.55 -2.23
CA ILE A 111 8.24 -7.34 -2.95
C ILE A 111 6.80 -7.50 -3.37
N LEU A 112 5.95 -6.53 -3.01
CA LEU A 112 4.55 -6.48 -3.41
C LEU A 112 4.25 -5.19 -4.13
N GLY A 113 3.47 -5.28 -5.22
CA GLY A 113 2.81 -4.14 -5.83
C GLY A 113 1.40 -4.00 -5.24
N LEU A 114 1.12 -2.90 -4.58
CA LEU A 114 -0.16 -2.61 -3.93
C LEU A 114 -0.90 -1.54 -4.75
N GLU A 115 -1.98 -1.93 -5.43
CA GLU A 115 -2.80 -1.01 -6.21
C GLU A 115 -3.91 -0.42 -5.37
N TYR A 116 -4.11 0.89 -5.47
CA TYR A 116 -5.20 1.62 -4.84
C TYR A 116 -5.61 2.83 -5.67
N ILE A 117 -6.82 3.34 -5.40
CA ILE A 117 -7.34 4.51 -6.08
C ILE A 117 -7.19 5.73 -5.17
N GLU A 118 -6.53 6.77 -5.66
CA GLU A 118 -6.42 8.05 -4.97
C GLU A 118 -7.21 9.12 -5.72
N THR A 119 -8.12 9.79 -5.00
CA THR A 119 -8.95 10.85 -5.55
C THR A 119 -8.63 12.16 -4.86
N TYR A 120 -8.34 13.20 -5.62
CA TYR A 120 -8.14 14.55 -5.12
C TYR A 120 -9.41 15.34 -5.33
N PRO A 121 -10.18 15.66 -4.27
CA PRO A 121 -11.37 16.48 -4.42
C PRO A 121 -10.97 17.89 -4.91
N PRO A 122 -11.72 18.47 -5.85
CA PRO A 122 -11.45 19.83 -6.29
C PRO A 122 -11.59 20.82 -5.11
N PRO A 123 -10.70 21.82 -5.00
CA PRO A 123 -10.86 22.87 -4.01
C PRO A 123 -12.12 23.68 -4.36
N GLY A 124 -13.07 23.70 -3.47
CA GLY A 124 -14.30 24.46 -3.67
C GLY A 124 -15.31 24.24 -2.54
N THR A 125 -16.21 25.19 -2.38
CA THR A 125 -17.35 25.01 -1.48
C THR A 125 -18.32 24.02 -2.14
N PRO A 126 -18.83 23.02 -1.41
CA PRO A 126 -19.87 22.14 -1.94
C PRO A 126 -21.05 22.95 -2.46
N LEU A 127 -21.60 22.57 -3.61
CA LEU A 127 -22.78 23.21 -4.16
C LEU A 127 -23.97 22.92 -3.22
N ALA A 128 -24.45 23.95 -2.53
CA ALA A 128 -25.53 23.82 -1.57
C ALA A 128 -26.92 23.97 -2.20
N GLU A 129 -27.00 24.80 -3.25
CA GLU A 129 -28.28 25.15 -3.87
C GLU A 129 -28.09 25.47 -5.35
N ILE A 130 -29.02 25.06 -6.18
CA ILE A 130 -29.17 25.53 -7.56
C ILE A 130 -30.55 26.18 -7.70
N ASP A 131 -30.58 27.50 -7.89
CA ASP A 131 -31.75 28.22 -8.31
C ASP A 131 -31.75 28.39 -9.83
N ALA A 132 -32.66 27.73 -10.51
CA ALA A 132 -32.83 27.88 -11.95
C ALA A 132 -34.21 28.35 -12.29
N THR A 133 -34.31 29.46 -13.03
CA THR A 133 -35.56 29.93 -13.59
C THR A 133 -35.58 29.60 -15.08
N LEU A 134 -36.48 28.71 -15.46
CA LEU A 134 -36.75 28.38 -16.84
C LEU A 134 -37.85 29.35 -17.35
N PHE A 135 -37.51 30.08 -18.40
CA PHE A 135 -38.46 30.99 -19.03
C PHE A 135 -38.81 30.50 -20.43
N SER A 136 -40.07 30.31 -20.66
CA SER A 136 -40.59 30.05 -22.01
C SER A 136 -41.59 31.15 -22.39
N PRO A 137 -41.34 31.91 -23.47
CA PRO A 137 -42.28 32.94 -23.91
C PRO A 137 -43.68 32.43 -24.23
N ASP A 138 -43.76 31.18 -24.67
CA ASP A 138 -45.00 30.58 -25.11
C ASP A 138 -45.71 29.73 -24.04
N ASN A 139 -45.07 29.56 -22.86
CA ASN A 139 -45.68 28.83 -21.76
C ASN A 139 -45.31 29.47 -20.40
N PRO A 140 -46.16 30.41 -19.92
CA PRO A 140 -45.92 31.11 -18.65
C PRO A 140 -46.06 30.23 -17.38
N ALA A 141 -46.49 28.94 -17.57
CA ALA A 141 -46.58 28.01 -16.45
C ALA A 141 -45.27 27.28 -16.17
N PHE A 142 -44.17 27.56 -16.89
CA PHE A 142 -42.85 27.04 -16.54
C PHE A 142 -42.42 27.65 -15.20
N ALA A 143 -42.42 26.79 -14.16
CA ALA A 143 -42.09 27.18 -12.81
C ALA A 143 -40.56 27.21 -12.59
N ALA A 144 -40.12 28.01 -11.61
CA ALA A 144 -38.76 27.96 -11.10
C ALA A 144 -38.45 26.59 -10.54
N LEU A 145 -37.29 26.03 -10.91
CA LEU A 145 -36.77 24.79 -10.34
C LEU A 145 -35.77 25.14 -9.24
N ARG A 146 -36.04 24.66 -8.04
CA ARG A 146 -35.10 24.73 -6.91
C ARG A 146 -34.67 23.34 -6.54
N VAL A 147 -33.37 23.14 -6.42
CA VAL A 147 -32.77 21.87 -5.98
C VAL A 147 -31.86 22.16 -4.79
N ASP A 148 -32.26 21.67 -3.63
CA ASP A 148 -31.44 21.74 -2.40
C ASP A 148 -30.61 20.47 -2.26
N PHE A 149 -29.31 20.60 -2.01
CA PHE A 149 -28.42 19.50 -1.73
C PHE A 149 -28.27 19.31 -0.22
N PRO A 150 -28.36 18.08 0.29
CA PRO A 150 -28.10 17.85 1.71
C PRO A 150 -26.66 18.25 2.03
N THR A 151 -26.48 19.11 3.02
CA THR A 151 -25.18 19.43 3.62
C THR A 151 -24.98 18.47 4.79
N ASP A 152 -24.06 17.50 4.66
CA ASP A 152 -23.61 16.63 5.75
C ASP A 152 -22.79 17.39 6.79
#